data_b868ce55bf0f0a846f482345647e2447
#
_entry.id   b868ce55bf0f0a846f482345647e2447
#
_cell.length_a   1.000
_cell.length_b   1.000
_cell.length_c   1.000
_cell.angle_alpha   90.00
_cell.angle_beta   90.00
_cell.angle_gamma   90.00
#
_symmetry.space_group_name_H-M   'P 1'
#
loop_
_entity.id
_entity.type
_entity.pdbx_description
1 polymer ?
#
loop_
_entity_poly.entity_id
_entity_poly.type
_entity_poly.pdbx_seq_one_letter_code
_entity_poly.pdbx_strand_id
1 'polypeptide(L)'
;MKPFRWDPDKNERLKAGRGISFEEIVAAVEEDGLKDILVHPNQRRYPGQVVLVVAYRNSIFLVPAVEEKTHYFLKTIIPSRKATRDYLGTGESDEEA
;
A
#
# COMPACT_ATOMS: atom_id res chain seq x y z
N MET A 1 2.89 -13.33 8.09
CA MET A 1 1.79 -12.37 7.88
C MET A 1 0.64 -13.06 7.18
N LYS A 2 -0.58 -12.59 7.39
CA LYS A 2 -1.75 -13.19 6.75
C LYS A 2 -1.66 -13.07 5.25
N PRO A 3 -2.30 -13.97 4.52
CA PRO A 3 -2.35 -13.85 3.06
C PRO A 3 -3.14 -12.62 2.62
N PHE A 4 -2.97 -12.24 1.35
CA PHE A 4 -3.63 -11.09 0.78
C PHE A 4 -4.65 -11.52 -0.26
N ARG A 5 -5.76 -10.81 -0.33
CA ARG A 5 -6.79 -11.03 -1.33
C ARG A 5 -7.23 -9.69 -1.90
N TRP A 6 -7.83 -9.69 -3.06
CA TRP A 6 -8.30 -8.47 -3.72
C TRP A 6 -9.35 -8.83 -4.76
N ASP A 7 -10.03 -7.81 -5.26
CA ASP A 7 -11.01 -7.96 -6.33
C ASP A 7 -10.27 -8.06 -7.67
N PRO A 8 -10.42 -9.13 -8.43
CA PRO A 8 -9.73 -9.28 -9.71
C PRO A 8 -10.04 -8.16 -10.70
N ASP A 9 -11.28 -7.65 -10.72
CA ASP A 9 -11.64 -6.58 -11.64
C ASP A 9 -10.91 -5.30 -11.27
N LYS A 10 -10.79 -5.01 -9.99
CA LYS A 10 -10.05 -3.84 -9.54
C LYS A 10 -8.58 -3.96 -9.94
N ASN A 11 -8.02 -5.17 -9.83
CA ASN A 11 -6.63 -5.41 -10.20
C ASN A 11 -6.41 -5.11 -11.68
N GLU A 12 -7.32 -5.55 -12.54
CA GLU A 12 -7.18 -5.27 -13.97
C GLU A 12 -7.28 -3.78 -14.26
N ARG A 13 -8.15 -3.07 -13.56
CA ARG A 13 -8.25 -1.61 -13.74
C ARG A 13 -6.99 -0.90 -13.29
N LEU A 14 -6.37 -1.35 -12.22
CA LEU A 14 -5.11 -0.76 -11.76
C LEU A 14 -3.99 -0.99 -12.76
N LYS A 15 -3.91 -2.20 -13.33
CA LYS A 15 -2.91 -2.48 -14.35
C LYS A 15 -3.09 -1.57 -15.55
N ALA A 16 -4.32 -1.41 -16.02
CA ALA A 16 -4.59 -0.60 -17.20
C ALA A 16 -4.41 0.88 -16.93
N GLY A 17 -4.82 1.36 -15.77
CA GLY A 17 -4.84 2.78 -15.49
C GLY A 17 -3.58 3.32 -14.83
N ARG A 18 -2.90 2.52 -14.02
CA ARG A 18 -1.73 2.98 -13.27
C ARG A 18 -0.49 2.14 -13.50
N GLY A 19 -0.61 1.05 -14.24
CA GLY A 19 0.54 0.21 -14.53
C GLY A 19 1.09 -0.51 -13.31
N ILE A 20 0.22 -0.80 -12.33
CA ILE A 20 0.64 -1.52 -11.13
C ILE A 20 -0.43 -2.52 -10.76
N SER A 21 -0.02 -3.64 -10.16
CA SER A 21 -0.94 -4.69 -9.77
C SER A 21 -0.81 -5.04 -8.30
N PHE A 22 -1.84 -5.67 -7.76
CA PHE A 22 -1.76 -6.17 -6.39
C PHE A 22 -0.71 -7.27 -6.25
N GLU A 23 -0.48 -8.06 -7.30
CA GLU A 23 0.58 -9.07 -7.28
C GLU A 23 1.94 -8.43 -7.04
N GLU A 24 2.19 -7.29 -7.69
CA GLU A 24 3.46 -6.58 -7.51
C GLU A 24 3.59 -6.06 -6.08
N ILE A 25 2.50 -5.57 -5.51
CA ILE A 25 2.51 -5.08 -4.13
C ILE A 25 2.80 -6.24 -3.17
N VAL A 26 2.17 -7.39 -3.36
CA VAL A 26 2.39 -8.54 -2.49
C VAL A 26 3.84 -9.01 -2.59
N ALA A 27 4.39 -9.06 -3.81
CA ALA A 27 5.79 -9.43 -3.98
C ALA A 27 6.71 -8.45 -3.25
N ALA A 28 6.40 -7.15 -3.33
CA ALA A 28 7.21 -6.15 -2.63
C ALA A 28 7.16 -6.35 -1.11
N VAL A 29 5.98 -6.66 -0.57
CA VAL A 29 5.84 -6.92 0.86
C VAL A 29 6.68 -8.13 1.25
N GLU A 30 6.67 -9.18 0.43
CA GLU A 30 7.45 -10.39 0.71
C GLU A 30 8.94 -10.14 0.64
N GLU A 31 9.36 -9.10 -0.02
CA GLU A 31 10.77 -8.72 -0.12
C GLU A 31 11.12 -7.55 0.79
N ASP A 32 10.46 -7.49 1.93
CA ASP A 32 10.73 -6.48 2.96
C ASP A 32 10.32 -5.05 2.56
N GLY A 33 9.40 -4.92 1.63
CA GLY A 33 8.93 -3.59 1.22
C GLY A 33 7.88 -3.00 2.14
N LEU A 34 7.32 -3.76 3.07
CA LEU A 34 6.32 -3.23 3.98
C LEU A 34 7.01 -2.37 5.04
N LYS A 35 6.75 -1.06 5.01
CA LYS A 35 7.41 -0.11 5.91
C LYS A 35 6.58 0.19 7.13
N ASP A 36 5.27 0.10 7.03
CA ASP A 36 4.41 0.43 8.15
C ASP A 36 3.00 -0.08 7.88
N ILE A 37 2.22 -0.21 8.93
CA ILE A 37 0.79 -0.49 8.84
C ILE A 37 0.10 0.56 9.70
N LEU A 38 -0.66 1.44 9.06
CA LEU A 38 -1.34 2.53 9.75
C LEU A 38 -2.76 2.10 10.03
N VAL A 39 -3.11 2.06 11.32
CA VAL A 39 -4.43 1.60 11.76
C VAL A 39 -5.39 2.78 11.79
N HIS A 40 -6.59 2.60 11.25
CA HIS A 40 -7.59 3.66 11.28
C HIS A 40 -7.86 4.05 12.74
N PRO A 41 -7.86 5.34 13.06
CA PRO A 41 -8.03 5.77 14.45
C PRO A 41 -9.39 5.44 15.04
N ASN A 42 -10.41 5.26 14.22
CA ASN A 42 -11.75 4.93 14.70
C ASN A 42 -12.10 3.49 14.31
N GLN A 43 -11.56 2.53 15.03
CA GLN A 43 -11.82 1.13 14.75
C GLN A 43 -13.24 0.69 15.06
N ARG A 44 -13.94 1.41 15.92
CA ARG A 44 -15.33 1.07 16.20
C ARG A 44 -16.20 1.26 14.97
N ARG A 45 -16.00 2.37 14.27
CA ARG A 45 -16.77 2.67 13.08
C ARG A 45 -16.21 1.99 11.85
N TYR A 46 -14.88 1.79 11.80
CA TYR A 46 -14.21 1.24 10.64
C TYR A 46 -13.35 0.05 11.07
N PRO A 47 -14.01 -1.05 11.51
CA PRO A 47 -13.26 -2.17 12.05
C PRO A 47 -12.35 -2.79 10.99
N GLY A 48 -11.10 -3.03 11.37
CA GLY A 48 -10.12 -3.68 10.52
C GLY A 48 -9.49 -2.80 9.46
N GLN A 49 -9.91 -1.52 9.33
CA GLN A 49 -9.35 -0.69 8.27
C GLN A 49 -7.94 -0.24 8.60
N VAL A 50 -7.04 -0.49 7.66
CA VAL A 50 -5.62 -0.14 7.78
C VAL A 50 -5.13 0.40 6.45
N VAL A 51 -3.95 1.01 6.46
CA VAL A 51 -3.25 1.37 5.23
C VAL A 51 -1.86 0.75 5.33
N LEU A 52 -1.52 -0.10 4.36
CA LEU A 52 -0.19 -0.66 4.26
C LEU A 52 0.69 0.36 3.54
N VAL A 53 1.87 0.61 4.08
CA VAL A 53 2.83 1.53 3.50
C VAL A 53 3.91 0.67 2.85
N VAL A 54 3.94 0.64 1.52
CA VAL A 54 4.76 -0.34 0.79
C VAL A 54 5.76 0.38 -0.10
N ALA A 55 7.03 0.03 0.04
CA ALA A 55 8.09 0.55 -0.82
C ALA A 55 8.24 -0.36 -2.05
N TYR A 56 8.18 0.23 -3.23
CA TYR A 56 8.29 -0.50 -4.49
C TYR A 56 8.73 0.48 -5.57
N ARG A 57 9.70 0.08 -6.39
CA ARG A 57 10.21 0.91 -7.49
C ARG A 57 10.67 2.29 -7.00
N ASN A 58 11.37 2.29 -5.87
CA ASN A 58 11.89 3.53 -5.28
C ASN A 58 10.82 4.55 -4.92
N SER A 59 9.62 4.10 -4.66
CA SER A 59 8.49 4.95 -4.28
C SER A 59 7.71 4.28 -3.18
N ILE A 60 6.88 5.05 -2.50
CA ILE A 60 5.95 4.51 -1.52
C ILE A 60 4.57 4.48 -2.13
N PHE A 61 3.92 3.32 -1.99
CA PHE A 61 2.52 3.16 -2.36
C PHE A 61 1.74 2.93 -1.07
N LEU A 62 0.61 3.62 -0.96
CA LEU A 62 -0.31 3.42 0.15
C LEU A 62 -1.37 2.45 -0.33
N VAL A 63 -1.60 1.40 0.44
CA VAL A 63 -2.52 0.35 0.05
C VAL A 63 -3.58 0.20 1.13
N PRO A 64 -4.71 0.92 0.99
CA PRO A 64 -5.83 0.74 1.90
C PRO A 64 -6.30 -0.70 1.88
N ALA A 65 -6.56 -1.24 3.05
CA ALA A 65 -6.92 -2.63 3.19
C ALA A 65 -7.83 -2.81 4.39
N VAL A 66 -8.48 -3.96 4.45
CA VAL A 66 -9.24 -4.36 5.62
C VAL A 66 -8.59 -5.63 6.16
N GLU A 67 -8.22 -5.59 7.42
CA GLU A 67 -7.67 -6.78 8.06
C GLU A 67 -8.82 -7.66 8.51
N GLU A 68 -8.94 -8.82 7.87
CA GLU A 68 -9.94 -9.80 8.23
C GLU A 68 -9.29 -10.87 9.11
N LYS A 69 -10.08 -11.81 9.59
CA LYS A 69 -9.56 -12.82 10.48
C LYS A 69 -8.46 -13.66 9.81
N THR A 70 -8.65 -14.00 8.56
CA THR A 70 -7.74 -14.91 7.86
C THR A 70 -6.89 -14.25 6.79
N HIS A 71 -7.13 -13.00 6.46
CA HIS A 71 -6.43 -12.35 5.36
C HIS A 71 -6.55 -10.83 5.45
N TYR A 72 -5.73 -10.14 4.64
CA TYR A 72 -5.94 -8.72 4.38
C TYR A 72 -6.61 -8.59 3.03
N PHE A 73 -7.70 -7.85 2.96
CA PHE A 73 -8.36 -7.58 1.69
C PHE A 73 -7.87 -6.23 1.19
N LEU A 74 -7.11 -6.23 0.10
CA LEU A 74 -6.52 -5.00 -0.45
C LEU A 74 -7.54 -4.27 -1.29
N LYS A 75 -7.76 -2.98 -1.00
CA LYS A 75 -8.82 -2.21 -1.65
C LYS A 75 -8.34 -1.48 -2.90
N THR A 76 -7.19 -0.86 -2.85
CA THR A 76 -6.64 -0.14 -3.99
C THR A 76 -5.16 0.15 -3.73
N ILE A 77 -4.50 0.78 -4.70
CA ILE A 77 -3.08 1.14 -4.61
C ILE A 77 -2.96 2.60 -4.98
N ILE A 78 -2.36 3.40 -4.10
CA ILE A 78 -2.26 4.84 -4.30
C ILE A 78 -0.79 5.26 -4.19
N PRO A 79 -0.19 5.79 -5.26
CA PRO A 79 1.18 6.30 -5.14
C PRO A 79 1.17 7.57 -4.26
N SER A 80 2.19 7.75 -3.45
CA SER A 80 2.26 8.91 -2.57
C SER A 80 3.64 9.53 -2.59
N ARG A 81 3.73 10.74 -3.12
CA ARG A 81 4.98 11.48 -3.12
C ARG A 81 5.41 11.87 -1.72
N LYS A 82 4.44 12.29 -0.91
CA LYS A 82 4.75 12.68 0.46
C LYS A 82 5.30 11.51 1.26
N ALA A 83 4.65 10.37 1.17
CA ALA A 83 5.13 9.19 1.89
C ALA A 83 6.47 8.72 1.35
N THR A 84 6.70 8.87 0.04
CA THR A 84 7.99 8.52 -0.55
C THR A 84 9.09 9.36 0.10
N ARG A 85 8.88 10.66 0.23
CA ARG A 85 9.86 11.50 0.91
C ARG A 85 10.04 11.12 2.36
N ASP A 86 8.92 10.92 3.05
CA ASP A 86 8.94 10.67 4.49
C ASP A 86 9.61 9.36 4.86
N TYR A 87 9.36 8.33 4.07
CA TYR A 87 9.87 6.99 4.40
C TYR A 87 11.18 6.63 3.72
N LEU A 88 11.43 7.16 2.52
CA LEU A 88 12.62 6.78 1.79
C LEU A 88 13.68 7.87 1.78
N GLY A 89 13.35 9.07 2.24
CA GLY A 89 14.32 10.16 2.30
C GLY A 89 14.79 10.62 0.96
N THR A 90 13.97 10.45 -0.08
CA THR A 90 14.40 10.86 -1.39
C THR A 90 14.02 12.28 -1.65
N GLY A 91 13.86 13.02 -0.63
CA GLY A 91 13.40 14.33 -0.83
C GLY A 91 14.41 15.24 -1.34
N GLU A 92 15.52 14.72 -1.65
CA GLU A 92 16.50 15.54 -2.14
C GLU A 92 15.98 16.40 -3.13
N SER A 93 15.12 15.89 -3.78
CA SER A 93 14.67 16.74 -4.70
C SER A 93 13.98 17.80 -4.11
N ASP A 94 13.73 17.69 -3.02
CA ASP A 94 13.03 18.73 -2.55
C ASP A 94 13.82 19.59 -1.90
N GLU A 95 14.71 19.30 -1.71
CA GLU A 95 15.35 20.11 -1.15
C GLU A 95 15.59 21.06 -1.85
N GLU A 96 15.61 20.87 -2.55
CA GLU A 96 15.80 21.73 -3.14
C GLU A 96 15.12 22.62 -3.08
N ALA A 97 14.89 22.43 -2.63
CA ALA A 97 14.36 23.24 -2.64
C ALA A 97 14.12 23.95 -2.31
#